data_c0555cf368adb0fdab03ae69ba126e3b
#
_entry.id   c0555cf368adb0fdab03ae69ba126e3b
#
_cell.length_a   1.000
_cell.length_b   1.000
_cell.length_c   1.000
_cell.angle_alpha   90.00
_cell.angle_beta   90.00
_cell.angle_gamma   90.00
#
_symmetry.space_group_name_H-M   'P 1'
#
loop_
_entity.id
_entity.type
_entity.pdbx_description
1 polymer ?
#
loop_
_entity_poly.entity_id
_entity_poly.type
_entity_poly.pdbx_seq_one_letter_code
_entity_poly.pdbx_strand_id
1 'polypeptide(L)'
;MRLNQGQEFVIGGYTVGAKNFDALVIGYYEKKKLMYASRTRNGFTPASREKLFQKIKKLEIPDCPFVNLPEAKSGRWGQGLTTEKMKECRWLKPVTVGQFEFVEWTPDGHLRHTHFVALREDKKASEVHRES
;
A
#
# COMPACT_ATOMS: atom_id res chain seq x y z
N MET A 1 -4.51 26.43 6.31
CA MET A 1 -5.18 25.18 5.97
C MET A 1 -4.20 24.19 5.35
N ARG A 2 -4.16 22.98 5.86
CA ARG A 2 -3.27 21.96 5.32
C ARG A 2 -3.97 21.22 4.17
N LEU A 3 -3.29 21.13 3.06
CA LEU A 3 -3.80 20.37 1.91
C LEU A 3 -3.19 18.98 1.89
N ASN A 4 -3.99 17.99 1.56
CA ASN A 4 -3.49 16.65 1.36
C ASN A 4 -2.66 16.59 0.08
N GLN A 5 -1.62 15.77 0.10
CA GLN A 5 -0.81 15.53 -1.07
C GLN A 5 -1.37 14.30 -1.79
N GLY A 6 -1.35 14.32 -3.12
CA GLY A 6 -1.80 13.20 -3.92
C GLY A 6 -0.66 12.56 -4.69
N GLN A 7 -0.65 11.23 -4.75
CA GLN A 7 0.39 10.50 -5.46
C GLN A 7 -0.09 9.10 -5.79
N GLU A 8 0.43 8.50 -6.86
CA GLU A 8 0.19 7.10 -7.18
C GLU A 8 1.12 6.20 -6.37
N PHE A 9 0.60 5.06 -5.97
CA PHE A 9 1.38 4.02 -5.28
C PHE A 9 1.03 2.66 -5.85
N VAL A 10 1.97 1.73 -5.74
CA VAL A 10 1.78 0.34 -6.15
C VAL A 10 1.13 -0.44 -5.01
N ILE A 11 0.10 -1.21 -5.33
CA ILE A 11 -0.56 -2.08 -4.36
C ILE A 11 0.16 -3.43 -4.42
N GLY A 12 0.92 -3.74 -3.37
CA GLY A 12 1.72 -4.97 -3.30
C GLY A 12 1.22 -6.00 -2.33
N GLY A 13 0.11 -5.72 -1.64
CA GLY A 13 -0.46 -6.68 -0.69
C GLY A 13 -1.70 -6.14 -0.01
N TYR A 14 -2.26 -6.97 0.86
CA TYR A 14 -3.39 -6.56 1.68
C TYR A 14 -3.38 -7.38 2.98
N THR A 15 -4.04 -6.85 4.01
CA THR A 15 -4.26 -7.61 5.24
C THR A 15 -5.64 -8.25 5.15
N VAL A 16 -5.76 -9.46 5.70
CA VAL A 16 -7.00 -10.24 5.61
C VAL A 16 -8.07 -9.67 6.50
N GLY A 17 -9.25 -9.42 5.92
CA GLY A 17 -10.42 -8.96 6.66
C GLY A 17 -11.49 -10.04 6.74
N ALA A 18 -12.64 -9.70 7.31
CA ALA A 18 -13.72 -10.66 7.53
C ALA A 18 -14.36 -11.15 6.22
N LYS A 19 -14.54 -10.26 5.24
CA LYS A 19 -15.18 -10.59 3.96
C LYS A 19 -14.24 -10.47 2.77
N ASN A 20 -13.33 -9.52 2.85
CA ASN A 20 -12.36 -9.25 1.80
C ASN A 20 -11.06 -8.80 2.47
N PHE A 21 -10.51 -7.65 2.09
CA PHE A 21 -9.31 -7.15 2.76
C PHE A 21 -9.66 -6.13 3.86
N ASP A 22 -8.77 -6.00 4.85
CA ASP A 22 -8.89 -4.96 5.86
C ASP A 22 -8.15 -3.69 5.41
N ALA A 23 -6.88 -3.84 5.03
CA ALA A 23 -6.04 -2.72 4.60
C ALA A 23 -5.24 -3.11 3.37
N LEU A 24 -4.89 -2.11 2.55
CA LEU A 24 -3.97 -2.32 1.43
C LEU A 24 -2.55 -1.99 1.88
N VAL A 25 -1.60 -2.77 1.39
CA VAL A 25 -0.17 -2.54 1.62
C VAL A 25 0.38 -1.92 0.34
N ILE A 26 0.87 -0.70 0.43
CA ILE A 26 1.27 0.08 -0.74
C ILE A 26 2.71 0.55 -0.66
N GLY A 27 3.28 0.85 -1.84
CA GLY A 27 4.64 1.30 -1.92
C GLY A 27 4.99 1.93 -3.25
N TYR A 28 6.26 2.13 -3.47
CA TYR A 28 6.78 2.79 -4.66
C TYR A 28 8.10 2.13 -5.08
N TYR A 29 8.50 2.36 -6.33
CA TYR A 29 9.78 1.83 -6.81
C TYR A 29 10.90 2.82 -6.57
N GLU A 30 12.04 2.30 -6.13
CA GLU A 30 13.27 3.05 -5.98
C GLU A 30 14.39 2.18 -6.53
N LYS A 31 15.02 2.62 -7.61
CA LYS A 31 16.09 1.86 -8.27
C LYS A 31 15.69 0.42 -8.59
N LYS A 32 14.51 0.25 -9.15
CA LYS A 32 13.92 -1.05 -9.53
C LYS A 32 13.54 -1.94 -8.34
N LYS A 33 13.58 -1.40 -7.11
CA LYS A 33 13.19 -2.12 -5.91
C LYS A 33 11.89 -1.55 -5.37
N LEU A 34 10.96 -2.42 -5.00
CA LEU A 34 9.68 -1.99 -4.45
C LEU A 34 9.85 -1.73 -2.96
N MET A 35 9.57 -0.49 -2.55
CA MET A 35 9.72 -0.04 -1.17
C MET A 35 8.35 0.11 -0.53
N TYR A 36 8.18 -0.46 0.66
CA TYR A 36 6.96 -0.32 1.44
C TYR A 36 6.81 1.12 1.94
N ALA A 37 5.61 1.70 1.81
CA ALA A 37 5.33 3.05 2.27
C ALA A 37 4.28 3.09 3.38
N SER A 38 3.18 2.34 3.22
CA SER A 38 2.11 2.42 4.22
C SER A 38 1.08 1.31 4.04
N ARG A 39 0.24 1.17 5.07
CA ARG A 39 -0.98 0.38 5.00
C ARG A 39 -2.14 1.35 5.16
N THR A 40 -3.18 1.20 4.35
CA THR A 40 -4.34 2.08 4.45
C THR A 40 -5.63 1.28 4.41
N ARG A 41 -6.56 1.63 5.28
CA ARG A 41 -7.91 1.07 5.31
C ARG A 41 -8.96 2.14 5.05
N ASN A 42 -8.52 3.36 4.75
CA ASN A 42 -9.40 4.50 4.57
C ASN A 42 -9.64 4.81 3.10
N GLY A 43 -10.78 5.41 2.80
CA GLY A 43 -11.11 5.82 1.43
C GLY A 43 -11.95 4.80 0.67
N PHE A 44 -12.44 3.78 1.35
CA PHE A 44 -13.23 2.73 0.72
C PHE A 44 -14.67 2.75 1.19
N THR A 45 -15.59 2.43 0.28
CA THR A 45 -16.95 2.06 0.64
C THR A 45 -17.02 0.53 0.63
N PRO A 46 -18.05 -0.10 1.24
CA PRO A 46 -18.17 -1.56 1.14
C PRO A 46 -18.17 -2.07 -0.29
N ALA A 47 -18.85 -1.35 -1.19
CA ALA A 47 -18.92 -1.73 -2.60
C ALA A 47 -17.55 -1.59 -3.31
N SER A 48 -16.83 -0.49 -3.08
CA SER A 48 -15.54 -0.28 -3.73
C SER A 48 -14.48 -1.25 -3.20
N ARG A 49 -14.58 -1.60 -1.92
CA ARG A 49 -13.67 -2.57 -1.28
C ARG A 49 -13.84 -3.95 -1.91
N GLU A 50 -15.07 -4.38 -2.10
CA GLU A 50 -15.36 -5.68 -2.70
C GLU A 50 -14.93 -5.71 -4.18
N LYS A 51 -15.21 -4.66 -4.91
CA LYS A 51 -14.83 -4.55 -6.32
C LYS A 51 -13.32 -4.61 -6.50
N LEU A 52 -12.59 -3.88 -5.66
CA LEU A 52 -11.13 -3.89 -5.71
C LEU A 52 -10.58 -5.27 -5.34
N PHE A 53 -11.15 -5.89 -4.31
CA PHE A 53 -10.72 -7.22 -3.88
C PHE A 53 -10.84 -8.25 -5.00
N GLN A 54 -11.93 -8.20 -5.78
CA GLN A 54 -12.10 -9.11 -6.90
C GLN A 54 -11.01 -8.95 -7.96
N LYS A 55 -10.45 -7.75 -8.09
CA LYS A 55 -9.36 -7.50 -9.02
C LYS A 55 -8.02 -8.00 -8.49
N ILE A 56 -7.73 -7.72 -7.21
CA ILE A 56 -6.40 -7.98 -6.67
C ILE A 56 -6.19 -9.41 -6.21
N LYS A 57 -7.23 -10.13 -5.80
CA LYS A 57 -7.08 -11.51 -5.30
C LYS A 57 -6.48 -12.45 -6.34
N LYS A 58 -6.64 -12.13 -7.60
CA LYS A 58 -6.10 -12.94 -8.71
C LYS A 58 -4.59 -12.78 -8.85
N LEU A 59 -4.02 -11.80 -8.19
CA LEU A 59 -2.60 -11.45 -8.30
C LEU A 59 -1.80 -11.97 -7.11
N GLU A 60 -2.39 -12.78 -6.26
CA GLU A 60 -1.72 -13.25 -5.05
C GLU A 60 -0.48 -14.07 -5.38
N ILE A 61 0.61 -13.77 -4.66
CA ILE A 61 1.89 -14.47 -4.78
C ILE A 61 2.36 -14.89 -3.39
N PRO A 62 3.21 -15.94 -3.30
CA PRO A 62 3.65 -16.45 -1.99
C PRO A 62 4.67 -15.56 -1.28
N ASP A 63 5.45 -14.79 -2.02
CA ASP A 63 6.55 -14.02 -1.45
C ASP A 63 6.27 -12.53 -1.40
N CYS A 64 6.78 -11.86 -0.36
CA CYS A 64 6.65 -10.42 -0.20
C CYS A 64 7.45 -9.69 -1.28
N PRO A 65 6.80 -8.79 -2.06
CA PRO A 65 7.52 -8.05 -3.10
C PRO A 65 8.28 -6.84 -2.60
N PHE A 66 8.08 -6.45 -1.34
CA PHE A 66 8.76 -5.27 -0.77
C PHE A 66 10.12 -5.65 -0.22
N VAL A 67 11.16 -4.97 -0.68
CA VAL A 67 12.54 -5.32 -0.31
C VAL A 67 12.96 -4.80 1.07
N ASN A 68 12.25 -3.81 1.59
CA ASN A 68 12.55 -3.24 2.91
C ASN A 68 11.72 -3.86 4.05
N LEU A 69 11.06 -4.97 3.79
CA LEU A 69 10.31 -5.70 4.82
C LEU A 69 10.97 -7.04 5.12
N PRO A 70 10.84 -7.55 6.34
CA PRO A 70 10.17 -6.95 7.50
C PRO A 70 11.01 -5.84 8.14
N GLU A 71 10.31 -4.93 8.81
CA GLU A 71 10.99 -3.90 9.59
C GLU A 71 11.17 -4.41 11.02
N ALA A 72 12.22 -3.92 11.69
CA ALA A 72 12.54 -4.37 13.04
C ALA A 72 11.52 -3.89 14.07
N LYS A 73 10.95 -2.71 13.85
CA LYS A 73 10.00 -2.09 14.77
C LYS A 73 8.84 -1.49 14.01
N SER A 74 7.69 -1.38 14.68
CA SER A 74 6.49 -0.78 14.06
C SER A 74 6.61 0.74 13.90
N GLY A 75 7.62 1.36 14.52
CA GLY A 75 7.84 2.79 14.40
C GLY A 75 6.93 3.60 15.29
N ARG A 76 7.21 4.91 15.32
CA ARG A 76 6.52 5.87 16.19
C ARG A 76 5.03 5.96 15.92
N TRP A 77 4.62 5.82 14.67
CA TRP A 77 3.21 5.95 14.28
C TRP A 77 2.57 4.62 13.91
N GLY A 78 3.24 3.51 14.22
CA GLY A 78 2.68 2.19 13.97
C GLY A 78 2.61 1.79 12.50
N GLN A 79 3.29 2.50 11.62
CA GLN A 79 3.28 2.21 10.19
C GLN A 79 4.30 1.16 9.77
N GLY A 80 5.28 0.87 10.63
CA GLY A 80 6.27 -0.16 10.34
C GLY A 80 5.63 -1.55 10.33
N LEU A 81 6.05 -2.37 9.37
CA LEU A 81 5.49 -3.70 9.17
C LEU A 81 6.51 -4.74 9.61
N THR A 82 6.31 -5.26 10.84
CA THR A 82 7.19 -6.24 11.43
C THR A 82 6.87 -7.64 10.92
N THR A 83 7.76 -8.61 11.20
CA THR A 83 7.55 -10.00 10.81
C THR A 83 6.21 -10.54 11.32
N GLU A 84 5.84 -10.20 12.54
CA GLU A 84 4.57 -10.68 13.11
C GLU A 84 3.36 -10.11 12.38
N LYS A 85 3.41 -8.82 12.05
CA LYS A 85 2.32 -8.17 11.33
C LYS A 85 2.23 -8.67 9.90
N MET A 86 3.35 -9.06 9.30
CA MET A 86 3.38 -9.59 7.95
C MET A 86 2.65 -10.93 7.82
N LYS A 87 2.49 -11.66 8.92
CA LYS A 87 1.75 -12.93 8.91
C LYS A 87 0.27 -12.74 8.56
N GLU A 88 -0.25 -11.55 8.78
CA GLU A 88 -1.64 -11.21 8.47
C GLU A 88 -1.80 -10.73 7.03
N CYS A 89 -0.70 -10.60 6.30
CA CYS A 89 -0.72 -10.05 4.95
C CYS A 89 -0.76 -11.15 3.90
N ARG A 90 -1.40 -10.80 2.77
CA ARG A 90 -1.32 -11.59 1.54
C ARG A 90 -0.61 -10.72 0.53
N TRP A 91 0.38 -11.28 -0.14
CA TRP A 91 1.19 -10.52 -1.07
C TRP A 91 0.65 -10.64 -2.49
N LEU A 92 0.85 -9.59 -3.27
CA LEU A 92 0.31 -9.49 -4.62
C LEU A 92 1.42 -9.18 -5.60
N LYS A 93 1.24 -9.66 -6.83
CA LYS A 93 2.11 -9.23 -7.91
C LYS A 93 2.01 -7.71 -8.02
N PRO A 94 3.12 -6.97 -7.99
CA PRO A 94 3.08 -5.50 -7.89
C PRO A 94 2.84 -4.82 -9.24
N VAL A 95 1.65 -5.01 -9.79
CA VAL A 95 1.27 -4.43 -11.09
C VAL A 95 0.07 -3.50 -11.00
N THR A 96 -0.61 -3.43 -9.86
CA THR A 96 -1.78 -2.58 -9.67
C THR A 96 -1.36 -1.25 -9.07
N VAL A 97 -1.80 -0.16 -9.69
CA VAL A 97 -1.48 1.20 -9.23
C VAL A 97 -2.77 1.90 -8.79
N GLY A 98 -2.70 2.58 -7.65
CA GLY A 98 -3.80 3.38 -7.15
C GLY A 98 -3.38 4.80 -6.89
N GLN A 99 -4.35 5.71 -6.94
CA GLN A 99 -4.18 7.10 -6.53
C GLN A 99 -4.54 7.19 -5.05
N PHE A 100 -3.64 7.77 -4.27
CA PHE A 100 -3.84 7.93 -2.83
C PHE A 100 -3.58 9.38 -2.43
N GLU A 101 -4.18 9.80 -1.31
CA GLU A 101 -3.88 11.07 -0.70
C GLU A 101 -3.31 10.83 0.69
N PHE A 102 -2.42 11.71 1.12
CA PHE A 102 -1.79 11.60 2.43
C PHE A 102 -1.39 12.99 2.92
N VAL A 103 -1.09 13.09 4.23
CA VAL A 103 -0.73 14.38 4.82
C VAL A 103 0.77 14.66 4.66
N GLU A 104 1.60 13.69 5.00
CA GLU A 104 3.05 13.88 4.93
C GLU A 104 3.80 12.55 4.95
N TRP A 105 5.06 12.60 4.55
CA TRP A 105 5.99 11.49 4.73
C TRP A 105 6.60 11.59 6.13
N THR A 106 6.73 10.45 6.81
CA THR A 106 7.43 10.41 8.09
C THR A 106 8.93 10.29 7.86
N PRO A 107 9.76 10.59 8.88
CA PRO A 107 11.20 10.37 8.78
C PRO A 107 11.58 8.92 8.47
N ASP A 108 10.72 7.96 8.82
CA ASP A 108 10.94 6.55 8.57
C ASP A 108 10.60 6.12 7.14
N GLY A 109 10.17 7.06 6.29
CA GLY A 109 9.80 6.76 4.92
C GLY A 109 8.40 6.20 4.76
N HIS A 110 7.52 6.47 5.71
CA HIS A 110 6.12 6.04 5.68
C HIS A 110 5.19 7.21 5.45
N LEU A 111 3.91 6.92 5.17
CA LEU A 111 2.89 7.93 4.94
C LEU A 111 1.98 8.07 6.16
N ARG A 112 1.57 9.30 6.42
CA ARG A 112 0.60 9.59 7.50
C ARG A 112 -0.75 9.96 6.91
N HIS A 113 -1.80 9.43 7.53
CA HIS A 113 -3.19 9.73 7.16
C HIS A 113 -3.47 9.48 5.69
N THR A 114 -3.09 8.29 5.25
CA THR A 114 -3.26 7.87 3.86
C THR A 114 -4.68 7.39 3.62
N HIS A 115 -5.27 7.76 2.46
CA HIS A 115 -6.52 7.16 2.04
C HIS A 115 -6.53 6.94 0.54
N PHE A 116 -7.29 5.93 0.13
CA PHE A 116 -7.43 5.54 -1.26
C PHE A 116 -8.39 6.48 -1.99
N VAL A 117 -8.05 6.85 -3.22
CA VAL A 117 -8.91 7.69 -4.05
C VAL A 117 -9.51 6.89 -5.20
N ALA A 118 -8.67 6.26 -6.02
CA ALA A 118 -9.13 5.50 -7.19
C ALA A 118 -8.01 4.64 -7.76
N LEU A 119 -8.37 3.65 -8.58
CA LEU A 119 -7.38 2.87 -9.32
C LEU A 119 -6.89 3.68 -10.53
N ARG A 120 -5.62 3.49 -10.86
CA ARG A 120 -4.98 4.12 -12.02
C ARG A 120 -4.53 3.03 -12.98
N GLU A 121 -5.46 2.55 -13.80
CA GLU A 121 -5.17 1.45 -14.72
C GLU A 121 -4.30 1.88 -15.91
N ASP A 122 -4.18 3.18 -16.13
CA ASP A 122 -3.36 3.76 -17.19
C ASP A 122 -1.88 3.95 -16.80
N LYS A 123 -1.54 3.67 -15.55
CA LYS A 123 -0.18 3.88 -15.03
C LYS A 123 0.54 2.55 -14.88
N LYS A 124 1.79 2.50 -15.33
CA LYS A 124 2.62 1.31 -15.13
C LYS A 124 3.24 1.35 -13.74
N ALA A 125 3.19 0.22 -13.04
CA ALA A 125 3.73 0.13 -11.68
C ALA A 125 5.21 0.52 -11.62
N SER A 126 6.00 0.12 -12.62
CA SER A 126 7.42 0.42 -12.66
C SER A 126 7.74 1.91 -12.76
N GLU A 127 6.74 2.73 -13.09
CA GLU A 127 6.90 4.17 -13.20
C GLU A 127 6.53 4.92 -11.91
N VAL A 128 6.09 4.20 -10.88
CA VAL A 128 5.68 4.80 -9.62
C VAL A 128 6.89 5.02 -8.73
N HIS A 129 7.23 6.28 -8.47
CA HIS A 129 8.37 6.68 -7.64
C HIS A 129 7.91 7.61 -6.54
N ARG A 130 8.70 7.70 -5.47
CA ARG A 130 8.40 8.65 -4.41
C ARG A 130 8.57 10.08 -4.91
N GLU A 131 7.53 10.87 -4.73
CA GLU A 131 7.55 12.31 -5.00
C GLU A 131 7.65 13.01 -3.66
N SER A 132 8.64 13.82 -3.49
CA SER A 132 8.87 14.50 -2.21
C SER A 132 8.62 16.00 -2.30
#